data_7d8b083105d73eff252e72cf7c0010e8
#
_entry.id   7d8b083105d73eff252e72cf7c0010e8
#
_cell.length_a   1.000
_cell.length_b   1.000
_cell.length_c   1.000
_cell.angle_alpha   90.00
_cell.angle_beta   90.00
_cell.angle_gamma   90.00
#
_symmetry.space_group_name_H-M   'P 1'
#
loop_
_entity.id
_entity.type
_entity.pdbx_description
1 polymer ?
#
loop_
_entity_poly.entity_id
_entity_poly.type
_entity_poly.pdbx_seq_one_letter_code
_entity_poly.pdbx_strand_id
1 'polypeptide(L)'
;MSQLFGDPQLSASDRDLAALQGSWEQVSLEADGISNPPGDLGLRGALTTFRDNHFVVRTTEGALLLEGTFVLDASVSPKAITWTDSMGPDSGKQLPAIYKLEGDLFVFIAADEGASRPSMFRTGPGQTMRTLVRRR
;
A
#
# COMPACT_ATOMS: atom_id res chain seq x y z
N MET A 1 30.40 -5.85 15.82
CA MET A 1 30.21 -6.15 15.59
C MET A 1 29.69 -6.17 15.27
N SER A 2 29.47 -5.90 15.40
CA SER A 2 28.98 -6.08 15.09
C SER A 2 28.44 -6.11 14.88
N GLN A 3 28.16 -5.70 14.87
CA GLN A 3 27.83 -5.80 14.68
C GLN A 3 27.74 -5.99 14.58
N LEU A 4 27.96 -5.65 14.94
CA LEU A 4 27.95 -5.93 14.76
C LEU A 4 27.77 -6.08 14.62
N PHE A 5 27.76 -6.10 14.73
CA PHE A 5 27.60 -6.29 14.31
C PHE A 5 26.83 -6.24 14.10
N GLY A 6 26.68 -6.22 14.02
CA GLY A 6 26.03 -6.15 13.76
C GLY A 6 25.00 -6.24 13.73
N ASP A 7 25.02 -7.01 14.52
CA ASP A 7 23.82 -7.31 14.33
C ASP A 7 23.11 -6.46 13.89
N PRO A 8 22.96 -6.62 13.12
CA PRO A 8 22.35 -5.52 12.52
C PRO A 8 20.97 -5.34 13.03
N GLN A 9 20.70 -4.17 13.47
CA GLN A 9 19.34 -3.80 13.76
C GLN A 9 18.65 -3.45 12.46
N LEU A 10 17.50 -4.03 12.23
CA LEU A 10 16.69 -3.67 11.07
C LEU A 10 16.16 -2.24 11.27
N SER A 11 16.11 -1.48 10.20
CA SER A 11 15.46 -0.17 10.21
C SER A 11 13.96 -0.35 10.42
N ALA A 12 13.26 0.74 10.77
CA ALA A 12 11.81 0.70 10.87
C ALA A 12 11.17 0.29 9.54
N SER A 13 11.74 0.77 8.42
CA SER A 13 11.24 0.39 7.09
C SER A 13 11.44 -1.10 6.81
N ASP A 14 12.57 -1.67 7.20
CA ASP A 14 12.82 -3.10 7.01
C ASP A 14 11.86 -3.94 7.86
N ARG A 15 11.59 -3.52 9.08
CA ARG A 15 10.64 -4.22 9.94
C ARG A 15 9.23 -4.17 9.36
N ASP A 16 8.81 -3.02 8.84
CA ASP A 16 7.49 -2.88 8.23
C ASP A 16 7.40 -3.71 6.94
N LEU A 17 8.47 -3.72 6.15
CA LEU A 17 8.50 -4.54 4.93
C LEU A 17 8.33 -6.01 5.27
N ALA A 18 9.00 -6.50 6.29
CA ALA A 18 8.87 -7.89 6.73
C ALA A 18 7.45 -8.19 7.23
N ALA A 19 6.87 -7.26 8.00
CA ALA A 19 5.53 -7.42 8.54
C ALA A 19 4.45 -7.37 7.46
N LEU A 20 4.72 -6.69 6.36
CA LEU A 20 3.76 -6.52 5.27
C LEU A 20 3.69 -7.77 4.36
N GLN A 21 4.67 -8.63 4.37
CA GLN A 21 4.73 -9.79 3.48
C GLN A 21 3.49 -10.67 3.61
N GLY A 22 3.07 -11.28 2.49
CA GLY A 22 1.93 -12.18 2.47
C GLY A 22 0.75 -11.58 1.73
N SER A 23 -0.44 -12.11 2.01
CA SER A 23 -1.66 -11.74 1.29
C SER A 23 -2.61 -10.96 2.19
N TRP A 24 -3.23 -9.94 1.61
CA TRP A 24 -4.12 -9.03 2.31
C TRP A 24 -5.39 -8.83 1.48
N GLU A 25 -6.53 -8.75 2.15
CA GLU A 25 -7.82 -8.55 1.50
C GLU A 25 -8.26 -7.09 1.66
N GLN A 26 -8.66 -6.45 0.56
CA GLN A 26 -9.22 -5.11 0.62
C GLN A 26 -10.65 -5.17 1.17
N VAL A 27 -10.90 -4.46 2.27
CA VAL A 27 -12.20 -4.49 2.93
C VAL A 27 -12.93 -3.15 2.84
N SER A 28 -12.23 -2.05 2.54
CA SER A 28 -12.90 -0.78 2.33
C SER A 28 -12.08 0.15 1.45
N LEU A 29 -12.77 1.12 0.87
CA LEU A 29 -12.20 2.13 0.00
C LEU A 29 -12.84 3.48 0.34
N GLU A 30 -12.03 4.55 0.33
CA GLU A 30 -12.53 5.91 0.39
C GLU A 30 -11.84 6.70 -0.70
N ALA A 31 -12.59 7.40 -1.51
CA ALA A 31 -12.05 8.22 -2.59
C ALA A 31 -12.73 9.58 -2.57
N ASP A 32 -11.91 10.65 -2.69
CA ASP A 32 -12.41 12.03 -2.73
C ASP A 32 -13.35 12.35 -1.57
N GLY A 33 -13.10 11.76 -0.39
CA GLY A 33 -13.90 11.98 0.80
C GLY A 33 -15.14 11.10 0.91
N ILE A 34 -15.39 10.22 -0.05
CA ILE A 34 -16.59 9.36 -0.05
C ILE A 34 -16.19 7.91 0.24
N SER A 35 -16.80 7.34 1.28
CA SER A 35 -16.52 5.95 1.66
C SER A 35 -17.31 4.99 0.75
N ASN A 36 -16.60 3.97 0.24
CA ASN A 36 -17.17 2.92 -0.61
C ASN A 36 -18.05 3.51 -1.73
N PRO A 37 -17.46 4.37 -2.59
CA PRO A 37 -18.26 5.04 -3.62
C PRO A 37 -18.85 4.03 -4.61
N PRO A 38 -19.98 4.38 -5.25
CA PRO A 38 -20.56 3.53 -6.28
C PRO A 38 -19.57 3.35 -7.44
N GLY A 39 -19.57 2.18 -8.03
CA GLY A 39 -18.71 1.89 -9.16
C GLY A 39 -17.38 1.25 -8.79
N ASP A 40 -17.05 1.16 -7.51
CA ASP A 40 -15.86 0.44 -7.05
C ASP A 40 -16.20 -1.04 -6.90
N LEU A 41 -16.79 -1.61 -7.95
CA LEU A 41 -17.30 -2.94 -7.88
C LEU A 41 -16.22 -3.95 -8.08
N GLY A 42 -15.69 -4.68 -7.92
CA GLY A 42 -14.66 -5.65 -8.25
C GLY A 42 -13.41 -5.52 -7.40
N LEU A 43 -13.27 -4.45 -6.64
CA LEU A 43 -12.09 -4.27 -5.82
C LEU A 43 -12.30 -4.70 -4.37
N ARG A 44 -13.56 -4.69 -3.88
CA ARG A 44 -13.84 -5.21 -2.55
C ARG A 44 -13.59 -6.71 -2.55
N GLY A 45 -12.80 -7.17 -1.59
CA GLY A 45 -12.40 -8.57 -1.52
C GLY A 45 -11.21 -8.90 -2.39
N ALA A 46 -10.69 -7.95 -3.18
CA ALA A 46 -9.49 -8.18 -3.96
C ALA A 46 -8.32 -8.51 -3.03
N LEU A 47 -7.43 -9.39 -3.48
CA LEU A 47 -6.26 -9.81 -2.70
C LEU A 47 -5.02 -9.14 -3.24
N THR A 48 -4.27 -8.50 -2.34
CA THR A 48 -2.95 -7.97 -2.63
C THR A 48 -1.92 -8.86 -1.96
N THR A 49 -0.98 -9.39 -2.73
CA THR A 49 0.11 -10.19 -2.22
C THR A 49 1.40 -9.40 -2.32
N PHE A 50 2.11 -9.31 -1.20
CA PHE A 50 3.41 -8.64 -1.14
C PHE A 50 4.51 -9.68 -1.04
N ARG A 51 5.49 -9.59 -1.94
CA ARG A 51 6.68 -10.43 -1.92
C ARG A 51 7.88 -9.52 -2.10
N ASP A 52 8.69 -9.38 -1.06
CA ASP A 52 9.77 -8.40 -1.02
C ASP A 52 9.17 -7.02 -1.32
N ASN A 53 9.68 -6.29 -2.28
CA ASN A 53 9.15 -4.97 -2.64
C ASN A 53 8.21 -5.01 -3.85
N HIS A 54 7.67 -6.20 -4.18
CA HIS A 54 6.71 -6.36 -5.28
C HIS A 54 5.31 -6.56 -4.73
N PHE A 55 4.31 -6.09 -5.46
CA PHE A 55 2.92 -6.34 -5.12
C PHE A 55 2.15 -6.83 -6.33
N VAL A 56 1.14 -7.67 -6.07
CA VAL A 56 0.22 -8.19 -7.09
C VAL A 56 -1.18 -8.12 -6.52
N VAL A 57 -2.11 -7.54 -7.27
CA VAL A 57 -3.53 -7.44 -6.88
C VAL A 57 -4.34 -8.31 -7.82
N ARG A 58 -5.17 -9.20 -7.24
CA ARG A 58 -6.03 -10.10 -8.01
C ARG A 58 -7.46 -10.03 -7.50
N THR A 59 -8.41 -10.32 -8.39
CA THR A 59 -9.81 -10.47 -7.99
C THR A 59 -9.97 -11.72 -7.14
N THR A 60 -11.17 -11.88 -6.54
CA THR A 60 -11.49 -13.09 -5.80
C THR A 60 -11.45 -14.34 -6.67
N GLU A 61 -11.62 -14.19 -7.98
CA GLU A 61 -11.53 -15.30 -8.94
C GLU A 61 -10.10 -15.53 -9.43
N GLY A 62 -9.14 -14.72 -8.98
CA GLY A 62 -7.75 -14.87 -9.34
C GLY A 62 -7.29 -14.09 -10.55
N ALA A 63 -8.14 -13.27 -11.15
CA ALA A 63 -7.75 -12.45 -12.30
C ALA A 63 -6.81 -11.33 -11.87
N LEU A 64 -5.74 -11.12 -12.63
CA LEU A 64 -4.77 -10.06 -12.33
C LEU A 64 -5.38 -8.69 -12.59
N LEU A 65 -5.33 -7.82 -11.57
CA LEU A 65 -5.82 -6.45 -11.69
C LEU A 65 -4.68 -5.46 -11.81
N LEU A 66 -3.60 -5.65 -11.05
CA LEU A 66 -2.51 -4.69 -10.99
C LEU A 66 -1.28 -5.37 -10.41
N GLU A 67 -0.10 -4.92 -10.81
CA GLU A 67 1.14 -5.33 -10.16
C GLU A 67 2.18 -4.23 -10.31
N GLY A 68 3.19 -4.27 -9.46
CA GLY A 68 4.26 -3.28 -9.49
C GLY A 68 5.21 -3.46 -8.33
N THR A 69 5.87 -2.37 -7.98
CA THR A 69 6.83 -2.33 -6.87
C THR A 69 6.49 -1.17 -5.93
N PHE A 70 7.11 -1.16 -4.76
CA PHE A 70 6.90 -0.09 -3.79
C PHE A 70 8.15 0.10 -2.94
N VAL A 71 8.23 1.28 -2.33
CA VAL A 71 9.30 1.62 -1.40
C VAL A 71 8.66 2.19 -0.13
N LEU A 72 9.10 1.70 1.02
CA LEU A 72 8.63 2.19 2.32
C LEU A 72 9.64 3.16 2.92
N ASP A 73 9.13 4.18 3.60
CA ASP A 73 9.93 5.04 4.45
C ASP A 73 9.20 5.21 5.78
N ALA A 74 9.57 4.41 6.75
CA ALA A 74 8.96 4.43 8.08
C ALA A 74 9.67 5.41 9.02
N SER A 75 10.66 6.16 8.52
CA SER A 75 11.38 7.15 9.33
C SER A 75 10.66 8.49 9.41
N VAL A 76 9.64 8.68 8.60
CA VAL A 76 8.84 9.92 8.57
C VAL A 76 7.48 9.69 9.21
N SER A 77 6.80 10.78 9.56
CA SER A 77 5.46 10.73 10.16
C SER A 77 4.53 11.70 9.43
N PRO A 78 3.45 11.20 8.81
CA PRO A 78 3.07 9.78 8.69
C PRO A 78 4.09 8.98 7.90
N LYS A 79 4.13 7.66 8.13
CA LYS A 79 4.99 6.78 7.36
C LYS A 79 4.62 6.84 5.88
N ALA A 80 5.62 6.78 5.02
CA ALA A 80 5.43 6.98 3.58
C ALA A 80 5.64 5.68 2.80
N ILE A 81 4.84 5.51 1.75
CA ILE A 81 5.01 4.45 0.78
C ILE A 81 4.86 5.07 -0.60
N THR A 82 5.73 4.67 -1.53
CA THR A 82 5.64 5.13 -2.91
C THR A 82 5.42 3.91 -3.78
N TRP A 83 4.31 3.90 -4.49
CA TRP A 83 3.94 2.82 -5.40
C TRP A 83 4.40 3.12 -6.81
N THR A 84 4.85 2.10 -7.52
CA THR A 84 5.16 2.22 -8.95
C THR A 84 4.46 1.07 -9.65
N ASP A 85 3.42 1.39 -10.43
CA ASP A 85 2.68 0.37 -11.17
C ASP A 85 3.53 -0.09 -12.36
N SER A 86 3.52 -1.38 -12.63
CA SER A 86 4.22 -1.94 -13.80
C SER A 86 3.28 -2.25 -14.94
N MET A 87 1.98 -1.99 -14.76
CA MET A 87 0.96 -2.20 -15.78
C MET A 87 -0.17 -1.20 -15.57
N GLY A 88 -1.04 -1.06 -16.56
CA GLY A 88 -2.19 -0.17 -16.47
C GLY A 88 -1.86 1.26 -16.89
N PRO A 89 -2.83 2.19 -16.71
CA PRO A 89 -2.68 3.56 -17.19
C PRO A 89 -1.53 4.33 -16.54
N ASP A 90 -1.17 3.98 -15.30
CA ASP A 90 -0.11 4.67 -14.57
C ASP A 90 1.21 3.91 -14.59
N SER A 91 1.39 2.99 -15.55
CA SER A 91 2.60 2.17 -15.64
C SER A 91 3.85 3.04 -15.70
N GLY A 92 4.81 2.73 -14.81
CA GLY A 92 6.07 3.46 -14.71
C GLY A 92 6.01 4.75 -13.92
N LYS A 93 4.83 5.16 -13.47
CA LYS A 93 4.66 6.41 -12.72
C LYS A 93 4.66 6.13 -11.22
N GLN A 94 5.15 7.08 -10.45
CA GLN A 94 5.20 6.97 -9.00
C GLN A 94 3.95 7.62 -8.39
N LEU A 95 3.33 6.88 -7.47
CA LEU A 95 2.13 7.33 -6.76
C LEU A 95 2.51 7.52 -5.29
N PRO A 96 2.65 8.77 -4.83
CA PRO A 96 3.05 9.01 -3.44
C PRO A 96 1.90 8.72 -2.49
N ALA A 97 2.21 8.04 -1.38
CA ALA A 97 1.20 7.60 -0.41
C ALA A 97 1.74 7.65 1.01
N ILE A 98 0.83 7.57 1.97
CA ILE A 98 1.17 7.37 3.38
C ILE A 98 0.47 6.10 3.85
N TYR A 99 0.98 5.46 4.92
CA TYR A 99 0.41 4.20 5.37
C TYR A 99 0.44 4.06 6.89
N LYS A 100 -0.42 3.17 7.39
CA LYS A 100 -0.38 2.64 8.74
C LYS A 100 -0.33 1.12 8.64
N LEU A 101 0.47 0.50 9.47
CA LEU A 101 0.57 -0.95 9.54
C LEU A 101 0.55 -1.34 11.01
N GLU A 102 -0.52 -2.00 11.44
CA GLU A 102 -0.72 -2.38 12.83
C GLU A 102 -1.27 -3.81 12.87
N GLY A 103 -0.41 -4.78 13.22
CA GLY A 103 -0.83 -6.17 13.26
C GLY A 103 -1.33 -6.64 11.90
N ASP A 104 -2.60 -7.02 11.83
CA ASP A 104 -3.21 -7.54 10.62
C ASP A 104 -3.96 -6.46 9.83
N LEU A 105 -3.73 -5.19 10.14
CA LEU A 105 -4.39 -4.06 9.47
C LEU A 105 -3.36 -3.23 8.71
N PHE A 106 -3.62 -2.98 7.44
CA PHE A 106 -2.80 -2.12 6.59
C PHE A 106 -3.71 -1.12 5.90
N VAL A 107 -3.45 0.17 6.11
CA VAL A 107 -4.21 1.27 5.51
C VAL A 107 -3.24 2.17 4.79
N PHE A 108 -3.58 2.56 3.56
CA PHE A 108 -2.78 3.56 2.86
C PHE A 108 -3.67 4.53 2.10
N ILE A 109 -3.17 5.76 1.94
CA ILE A 109 -3.80 6.79 1.12
C ILE A 109 -2.80 7.15 0.03
N ALA A 110 -3.19 6.94 -1.22
CA ALA A 110 -2.36 7.26 -2.38
C ALA A 110 -2.90 8.50 -3.08
N ALA A 111 -1.99 9.37 -3.51
CA ALA A 111 -2.32 10.50 -4.36
C ALA A 111 -2.16 10.08 -5.81
N ASP A 112 -2.84 10.80 -6.70
CA ASP A 112 -2.69 10.61 -8.14
C ASP A 112 -1.27 10.97 -8.58
N GLU A 113 -0.87 10.44 -9.72
CA GLU A 113 0.43 10.72 -10.29
C GLU A 113 0.60 12.24 -10.48
N GLY A 114 1.77 12.74 -10.05
CA GLY A 114 2.07 14.18 -10.13
C GLY A 114 1.50 15.00 -8.98
N ALA A 115 0.65 14.43 -8.15
CA ALA A 115 0.12 15.14 -6.98
C ALA A 115 1.06 15.02 -5.79
N SER A 116 0.85 15.88 -4.79
CA SER A 116 1.64 15.84 -3.57
C SER A 116 1.28 14.64 -2.71
N ARG A 117 2.25 14.14 -1.96
CA ARG A 117 2.02 13.05 -1.00
C ARG A 117 0.98 13.49 0.03
N PRO A 118 -0.02 12.65 0.35
CA PRO A 118 -0.97 12.97 1.40
C PRO A 118 -0.27 13.19 2.73
N SER A 119 -0.88 14.00 3.60
CA SER A 119 -0.30 14.32 4.90
C SER A 119 -1.17 13.90 6.07
N MET A 120 -2.39 13.40 5.82
CA MET A 120 -3.29 12.95 6.86
C MET A 120 -4.14 11.79 6.34
N PHE A 121 -4.70 11.00 7.28
CA PHE A 121 -5.50 9.83 6.92
C PHE A 121 -6.96 10.21 6.68
N ARG A 122 -7.16 11.09 5.72
CA ARG A 122 -8.45 11.53 5.24
C ARG A 122 -8.29 11.93 3.78
N THR A 123 -9.13 11.39 2.90
CA THR A 123 -8.99 11.66 1.48
C THR A 123 -9.57 13.01 1.11
N GLY A 124 -8.88 13.68 0.20
CA GLY A 124 -9.35 14.85 -0.50
C GLY A 124 -9.35 14.57 -1.99
N PRO A 125 -9.53 15.60 -2.83
CA PRO A 125 -9.52 15.42 -4.29
C PRO A 125 -8.21 14.76 -4.76
N GLY A 126 -8.33 13.78 -5.65
CA GLY A 126 -7.18 13.08 -6.20
C GLY A 126 -6.52 12.11 -5.23
N GLN A 127 -7.20 11.72 -4.15
CA GLN A 127 -6.66 10.80 -3.15
C GLN A 127 -7.59 9.62 -2.95
N THR A 128 -7.00 8.44 -2.75
CA THR A 128 -7.74 7.21 -2.51
C THR A 128 -7.14 6.49 -1.31
N MET A 129 -7.99 6.15 -0.34
CA MET A 129 -7.60 5.37 0.83
C MET A 129 -8.15 3.96 0.71
N ARG A 130 -7.29 2.97 0.93
CA ARG A 130 -7.68 1.57 0.93
C ARG A 130 -7.31 0.94 2.26
N THR A 131 -8.20 0.11 2.77
CA THR A 131 -8.00 -0.61 4.02
C THR A 131 -7.95 -2.10 3.70
N LEU A 132 -6.88 -2.75 4.12
CA LEU A 132 -6.65 -4.17 3.88
C LEU A 132 -6.44 -4.88 5.20
N VAL A 133 -6.93 -6.13 5.26
CA VAL A 133 -6.70 -6.99 6.42
C VAL A 133 -5.96 -8.24 5.95
N ARG A 134 -5.09 -8.75 6.82
CA ARG A 134 -4.27 -9.91 6.48
C ARG A 134 -5.13 -11.16 6.30
N ARG A 135 -4.83 -11.91 5.25
CA ARG A 135 -5.43 -13.21 5.00
C ARG A 135 -4.48 -14.30 5.47
N ARG A 136 -5.00 -15.25 6.22
CA ARG A 136 -4.21 -16.36 6.74
C ARG A 136 -4.68 -17.69 6.21
#